data_b757f89079338d8061183c009ff7dde5
#
_entry.id   b757f89079338d8061183c009ff7dde5
#
_cell.length_a   1.000
_cell.length_b   1.000
_cell.length_c   1.000
_cell.angle_alpha   90.00
_cell.angle_beta   90.00
_cell.angle_gamma   90.00
#
_symmetry.space_group_name_H-M   'P 1'
#
loop_
_entity.id
_entity.type
_entity.pdbx_description
1 polymer ?
#
loop_
_entity_poly.entity_id
_entity_poly.type
_entity_poly.pdbx_seq_one_letter_code
_entity_poly.pdbx_strand_id
1 'polypeptide(L)'
;MRLSARVDYALRAAAELAAAGGGSPITVGELAKEQEMPPKYLENILLQMRRAGLVRGQRGPEGGYVLARPANQISLADVIRAVDGPLANVRGERPEHVGYTGAAQALQRVWIALRAAERAILEEVTLEHIASGDLPKKVLELTADPAAWD
;
A
#
# COMPACT_ATOMS: atom_id res chain seq x y z
N MET A 1 -14.13 4.69 -6.28
CA MET A 1 -12.72 4.90 -5.93
C MET A 1 -11.86 3.88 -6.64
N ARG A 2 -10.64 4.21 -7.02
CA ARG A 2 -9.75 3.29 -7.73
C ARG A 2 -8.44 3.15 -6.98
N LEU A 3 -7.98 1.90 -6.83
CA LEU A 3 -6.59 1.63 -6.52
C LEU A 3 -5.82 1.65 -7.84
N SER A 4 -4.78 2.47 -7.92
CA SER A 4 -3.98 2.59 -9.14
C SER A 4 -3.13 1.33 -9.38
N ALA A 5 -2.73 1.10 -10.63
CA ALA A 5 -1.79 0.03 -10.94
C ALA A 5 -0.48 0.19 -10.16
N ARG A 6 -0.07 1.43 -9.90
CA ARG A 6 1.11 1.75 -9.11
C ARG A 6 0.99 1.26 -7.67
N VAL A 7 -0.15 1.50 -7.02
CA VAL A 7 -0.44 1.00 -5.67
C VAL A 7 -0.47 -0.53 -5.65
N ASP A 8 -1.16 -1.13 -6.61
CA ASP A 8 -1.25 -2.59 -6.70
C ASP A 8 0.13 -3.24 -6.86
N TYR A 9 0.97 -2.72 -7.75
CA TYR A 9 2.33 -3.21 -7.94
C TYR A 9 3.20 -3.02 -6.70
N ALA A 10 3.09 -1.88 -6.04
CA ALA A 10 3.84 -1.61 -4.80
C ALA A 10 3.46 -2.58 -3.69
N LEU A 11 2.18 -2.84 -3.49
CA LEU A 11 1.68 -3.76 -2.48
C LEU A 11 2.10 -5.21 -2.79
N ARG A 12 2.03 -5.63 -4.04
CA ARG A 12 2.48 -6.97 -4.45
C ARG A 12 3.98 -7.17 -4.22
N ALA A 13 4.79 -6.20 -4.62
CA ALA A 13 6.23 -6.24 -4.37
C ALA A 13 6.56 -6.27 -2.86
N ALA A 14 5.89 -5.42 -2.08
CA ALA A 14 6.07 -5.39 -0.64
C ALA A 14 5.67 -6.71 0.03
N ALA A 15 4.61 -7.36 -0.43
CA ALA A 15 4.19 -8.67 0.06
C ALA A 15 5.25 -9.76 -0.20
N GLU A 16 5.88 -9.76 -1.37
CA GLU A 16 6.98 -10.68 -1.68
C GLU A 16 8.18 -10.45 -0.77
N LEU A 17 8.55 -9.19 -0.53
CA LEU A 17 9.63 -8.84 0.39
C LEU A 17 9.32 -9.27 1.82
N ALA A 18 8.07 -9.14 2.24
CA ALA A 18 7.62 -9.60 3.56
C ALA A 18 7.70 -11.14 3.68
N ALA A 19 7.27 -11.86 2.66
CA ALA A 19 7.30 -13.33 2.63
C ALA A 19 8.72 -13.88 2.63
N ALA A 20 9.67 -13.18 2.01
CA ALA A 20 11.09 -13.59 1.99
C ALA A 20 11.78 -13.41 3.35
N GLY A 21 11.24 -12.63 4.24
CA GLY A 21 11.89 -12.28 5.51
C GLY A 21 13.06 -11.31 5.35
N GLY A 22 13.52 -10.69 6.43
CA GLY A 22 14.49 -9.59 6.41
C GLY A 22 15.91 -9.94 5.99
N GLY A 23 16.25 -11.22 5.83
CA GLY A 23 17.60 -11.70 5.53
C GLY A 23 17.86 -12.09 4.08
N SER A 24 16.84 -12.14 3.23
CA SER A 24 16.96 -12.64 1.84
C SER A 24 16.58 -11.54 0.84
N PRO A 25 17.56 -10.79 0.30
CA PRO A 25 17.27 -9.77 -0.72
C PRO A 25 16.65 -10.37 -1.97
N ILE A 26 15.70 -9.65 -2.57
CA ILE A 26 15.09 -10.02 -3.84
C ILE A 26 15.39 -8.93 -4.86
N THR A 27 15.85 -9.31 -6.04
CA THR A 27 16.13 -8.37 -7.12
C THR A 27 14.85 -7.86 -7.76
N VAL A 28 14.93 -6.72 -8.43
CA VAL A 28 13.80 -6.17 -9.22
C VAL A 28 13.32 -7.20 -10.25
N GLY A 29 14.26 -7.87 -10.91
CA GLY A 29 13.93 -8.89 -11.90
C GLY A 29 13.15 -10.07 -11.33
N GLU A 30 13.54 -10.56 -10.16
CA GLU A 30 12.84 -11.63 -9.45
C GLU A 30 11.42 -11.20 -9.01
N LEU A 31 11.29 -10.01 -8.42
CA LEU A 31 9.98 -9.45 -8.05
C LEU A 31 9.06 -9.29 -9.26
N ALA A 32 9.60 -8.73 -10.34
CA ALA A 32 8.86 -8.51 -11.58
C ALA A 32 8.38 -9.83 -12.20
N LYS A 33 9.23 -10.87 -12.18
CA LYS A 33 8.89 -12.18 -12.68
C LYS A 33 7.82 -12.86 -11.83
N GLU A 34 7.99 -12.87 -10.52
CA GLU A 34 7.06 -13.52 -9.59
C GLU A 34 5.67 -12.94 -9.67
N GLN A 35 5.55 -11.62 -9.79
CA GLN A 35 4.28 -10.91 -9.83
C GLN A 35 3.84 -10.48 -11.23
N GLU A 36 4.56 -10.91 -12.27
CA GLU A 36 4.23 -10.58 -13.66
C GLU A 36 4.09 -9.06 -13.90
N MET A 37 5.10 -8.31 -13.44
CA MET A 37 5.12 -6.84 -13.55
C MET A 37 6.23 -6.36 -14.48
N PRO A 38 6.05 -5.19 -15.16
CA PRO A 38 7.12 -4.57 -15.93
C PRO A 38 8.30 -4.15 -15.03
N PRO A 39 9.53 -4.67 -15.23
CA PRO A 39 10.67 -4.39 -14.34
C PRO A 39 10.99 -2.91 -14.20
N LYS A 40 10.96 -2.18 -15.30
CA LYS A 40 11.31 -0.75 -15.32
C LYS A 40 10.33 0.12 -14.54
N TYR A 41 9.06 -0.23 -14.59
CA TYR A 41 8.03 0.44 -13.80
C TYR A 41 8.20 0.14 -12.30
N LEU A 42 8.54 -1.10 -11.98
CA LEU A 42 8.79 -1.54 -10.61
C LEU A 42 10.03 -0.86 -9.99
N GLU A 43 11.08 -0.61 -10.76
CA GLU A 43 12.26 0.13 -10.28
C GLU A 43 11.89 1.50 -9.70
N ASN A 44 11.02 2.24 -10.38
CA ASN A 44 10.57 3.55 -9.93
C ASN A 44 9.73 3.45 -8.65
N ILE A 45 8.86 2.45 -8.57
CA ILE A 45 8.04 2.18 -7.38
C ILE A 45 8.94 1.86 -6.18
N LEU A 46 9.91 0.97 -6.34
CA LEU A 46 10.85 0.62 -5.28
C LEU A 46 11.70 1.81 -4.82
N LEU A 47 12.09 2.70 -5.75
CA LEU A 47 12.78 3.93 -5.39
C LEU A 47 11.93 4.83 -4.48
N GLN A 48 10.65 4.96 -4.76
CA GLN A 48 9.74 5.73 -3.90
C GLN A 48 9.54 5.07 -2.54
N MET A 49 9.38 3.76 -2.50
CA MET A 49 9.28 3.01 -1.25
C MET A 49 10.57 3.14 -0.42
N ARG A 50 11.73 3.17 -1.06
CA ARG A 50 13.02 3.40 -0.40
C ARG A 50 13.08 4.81 0.20
N ARG A 51 12.69 5.83 -0.54
CA ARG A 51 12.64 7.22 -0.05
C ARG A 51 11.70 7.38 1.14
N ALA A 52 10.65 6.58 1.19
CA ALA A 52 9.70 6.56 2.31
C ALA A 52 10.18 5.69 3.50
N GLY A 53 11.35 5.07 3.41
CA GLY A 53 11.89 4.24 4.48
C GLY A 53 11.24 2.88 4.66
N LEU A 54 10.55 2.37 3.63
CA LEU A 54 9.84 1.08 3.68
C LEU A 54 10.71 -0.08 3.20
N VAL A 55 11.60 0.18 2.25
CA VAL A 55 12.54 -0.80 1.72
C VAL A 55 13.94 -0.22 1.70
N ARG A 56 14.94 -1.09 1.65
CA ARG A 56 16.34 -0.71 1.44
C ARG A 56 16.96 -1.63 0.41
N GLY A 57 17.91 -1.09 -0.36
CA GLY A 57 18.70 -1.85 -1.31
C GLY A 57 19.92 -2.48 -0.64
N GLN A 58 20.32 -3.65 -1.11
CA GLN A 58 21.59 -4.27 -0.80
C GLN A 58 22.38 -4.42 -2.09
N ARG A 59 23.66 -4.02 -2.06
CA ARG A 59 24.56 -4.11 -3.21
C ARG A 59 25.25 -5.48 -3.25
N GLY A 60 25.81 -5.81 -4.42
CA GLY A 60 26.65 -6.98 -4.66
C GLY A 60 25.96 -8.06 -5.48
N PRO A 61 26.66 -9.20 -5.73
CA PRO A 61 26.15 -10.30 -6.58
C PRO A 61 24.88 -10.94 -6.03
N GLU A 62 24.70 -10.93 -4.71
CA GLU A 62 23.51 -11.42 -4.02
C GLU A 62 22.64 -10.26 -3.49
N GLY A 63 22.73 -9.11 -4.13
CA GLY A 63 21.99 -7.92 -3.77
C GLY A 63 20.53 -7.98 -4.17
N GLY A 64 19.84 -6.89 -3.90
CA GLY A 64 18.42 -6.73 -4.17
C GLY A 64 17.78 -5.82 -3.14
N TYR A 65 16.50 -6.04 -2.87
CA TYR A 65 15.74 -5.26 -1.89
C TYR A 65 15.28 -6.14 -0.73
N VAL A 66 15.21 -5.51 0.45
CA VAL A 66 14.61 -6.07 1.66
C VAL A 66 13.71 -5.02 2.28
N LEU A 67 12.79 -5.43 3.14
CA LEU A 67 12.05 -4.48 3.98
C LEU A 67 13.01 -3.76 4.93
N ALA A 68 12.83 -2.44 5.09
CA ALA A 68 13.64 -1.63 6.00
C ALA A 68 13.17 -1.73 7.46
N ARG A 69 11.95 -2.21 7.67
CA ARG A 69 11.33 -2.43 8.97
C ARG A 69 10.64 -3.80 9.00
N PRO A 70 10.37 -4.37 10.19
CA PRO A 70 9.60 -5.62 10.28
C PRO A 70 8.26 -5.52 9.55
N ALA A 71 7.84 -6.59 8.89
CA ALA A 71 6.60 -6.64 8.11
C ALA A 71 5.35 -6.29 8.93
N ASN A 72 5.34 -6.60 10.23
CA ASN A 72 4.24 -6.26 11.14
C ASN A 72 4.21 -4.77 11.55
N GLN A 73 5.19 -3.99 11.14
CA GLN A 73 5.27 -2.54 11.40
C GLN A 73 5.05 -1.69 10.14
N ILE A 74 4.73 -2.33 9.01
CA ILE A 74 4.43 -1.65 7.76
C ILE A 74 2.99 -1.98 7.39
N SER A 75 2.13 -0.97 7.42
CA SER A 75 0.72 -1.12 7.02
C SER A 75 0.56 -0.97 5.51
N LEU A 76 -0.57 -1.43 4.98
CA LEU A 76 -0.94 -1.15 3.59
C LEU A 76 -1.06 0.37 3.34
N ALA A 77 -1.53 1.12 4.34
CA ALA A 77 -1.60 2.58 4.26
C ALA A 77 -0.22 3.22 4.07
N ASP A 78 0.82 2.70 4.74
CA ASP A 78 2.19 3.21 4.60
C ASP A 78 2.68 3.06 3.15
N VAL A 79 2.42 1.90 2.53
CA VAL A 79 2.82 1.64 1.14
C VAL A 79 2.05 2.56 0.18
N ILE A 80 0.74 2.71 0.36
CA ILE A 80 -0.09 3.57 -0.49
C ILE A 80 0.38 5.02 -0.40
N ARG A 81 0.62 5.53 0.79
CA ARG A 81 1.11 6.91 0.99
C ARG A 81 2.48 7.14 0.34
N ALA A 82 3.33 6.13 0.35
CA ALA A 82 4.67 6.22 -0.25
C ALA A 82 4.62 6.42 -1.77
N VAL A 83 3.69 5.80 -2.46
CA VAL A 83 3.64 5.78 -3.93
C VAL A 83 2.53 6.63 -4.55
N ASP A 84 1.47 6.90 -3.82
CA ASP A 84 0.27 7.57 -4.35
C ASP A 84 -0.17 8.80 -3.51
N GLY A 85 0.51 9.06 -2.40
CA GLY A 85 0.20 10.19 -1.52
C GLY A 85 -0.96 9.92 -0.55
N PRO A 86 -1.65 10.97 -0.09
CA PRO A 86 -2.66 10.85 0.95
C PRO A 86 -3.83 9.93 0.57
N LEU A 87 -4.34 9.18 1.54
CA LEU A 87 -5.55 8.39 1.37
C LEU A 87 -6.76 9.31 1.11
N ALA A 88 -7.68 8.85 0.28
CA ALA A 88 -8.90 9.58 -0.09
C ALA A 88 -8.61 11.02 -0.54
N ASN A 89 -7.56 11.23 -1.32
CA ASN A 89 -7.27 12.56 -1.84
C ASN A 89 -8.32 13.01 -2.86
N VAL A 90 -8.55 14.32 -2.88
CA VAL A 90 -9.42 14.98 -3.86
C VAL A 90 -8.54 15.86 -4.74
N ARG A 91 -8.40 15.52 -6.01
CA ARG A 91 -7.51 16.23 -6.95
C ARG A 91 -6.04 16.34 -6.46
N GLY A 92 -5.57 15.31 -5.74
CA GLY A 92 -4.22 15.29 -5.17
C GLY A 92 -4.08 15.97 -3.80
N GLU A 93 -5.14 16.61 -3.30
CA GLU A 93 -5.12 17.30 -2.01
C GLU A 93 -5.82 16.49 -0.91
N ARG A 94 -5.47 16.78 0.32
CA ARG A 94 -6.14 16.19 1.48
C ARG A 94 -7.58 16.69 1.58
N PRO A 95 -8.55 15.86 1.96
CA PRO A 95 -9.94 16.25 2.08
C PRO A 95 -10.19 17.49 2.94
N GLU A 96 -9.45 17.66 4.03
CA GLU A 96 -9.56 18.81 4.93
C GLU A 96 -9.10 20.14 4.31
N HIS A 97 -8.33 20.08 3.23
CA HIS A 97 -7.86 21.28 2.52
C HIS A 97 -8.74 21.65 1.33
N VAL A 98 -9.71 20.82 0.98
CA VAL A 98 -10.59 21.06 -0.17
C VAL A 98 -11.87 21.73 0.30
N GLY A 99 -12.10 22.97 -0.14
CA GLY A 99 -13.32 23.71 0.13
C GLY A 99 -14.38 23.55 -0.95
N TYR A 100 -15.64 23.64 -0.54
CA TYR A 100 -16.81 23.64 -1.44
C TYR A 100 -17.75 24.77 -1.06
N THR A 101 -18.55 25.22 -2.02
CA THR A 101 -19.53 26.29 -1.84
C THR A 101 -20.93 25.80 -2.14
N GLY A 102 -21.94 26.53 -1.64
CA GLY A 102 -23.35 26.26 -1.92
C GLY A 102 -23.79 24.88 -1.48
N ALA A 103 -24.57 24.22 -2.31
CA ALA A 103 -25.13 22.89 -2.02
C ALA A 103 -24.07 21.77 -1.91
N ALA A 104 -22.84 22.00 -2.41
CA ALA A 104 -21.75 21.03 -2.36
C ALA A 104 -20.97 21.06 -1.04
N GLN A 105 -21.24 22.00 -0.14
CA GLN A 105 -20.46 22.23 1.08
C GLN A 105 -20.28 20.98 1.95
N ALA A 106 -21.28 20.13 2.02
CA ALA A 106 -21.26 18.92 2.83
C ALA A 106 -20.29 17.83 2.29
N LEU A 107 -19.85 17.91 1.02
CA LEU A 107 -18.97 16.90 0.42
C LEU A 107 -17.65 16.76 1.18
N GLN A 108 -17.09 17.84 1.70
CA GLN A 108 -15.83 17.77 2.46
C GLN A 108 -15.94 16.79 3.64
N ARG A 109 -17.03 16.82 4.39
CA ARG A 109 -17.25 15.92 5.53
C ARG A 109 -17.37 14.46 5.07
N VAL A 110 -17.99 14.22 3.93
CA VAL A 110 -18.11 12.87 3.34
C VAL A 110 -16.73 12.32 2.99
N TRP A 111 -15.88 13.14 2.37
CA TRP A 111 -14.52 12.72 2.01
C TRP A 111 -13.65 12.48 3.25
N ILE A 112 -13.80 13.27 4.29
CA ILE A 112 -13.11 13.04 5.57
C ILE A 112 -13.58 11.71 6.21
N ALA A 113 -14.88 11.44 6.19
CA ALA A 113 -15.45 10.19 6.70
C ALA A 113 -14.96 8.97 5.87
N LEU A 114 -14.91 9.10 4.55
CA LEU A 114 -14.38 8.06 3.67
C LEU A 114 -12.92 7.74 4.01
N ARG A 115 -12.08 8.76 4.18
CA ARG A 115 -10.69 8.56 4.61
C ARG A 115 -10.60 7.84 5.95
N ALA A 116 -11.45 8.18 6.90
CA ALA A 116 -11.48 7.50 8.19
C ALA A 116 -11.82 6.01 8.05
N ALA A 117 -12.77 5.67 7.19
CA ALA A 117 -13.13 4.29 6.88
C ALA A 117 -11.98 3.53 6.19
N GLU A 118 -11.30 4.16 5.23
CA GLU A 118 -10.11 3.59 4.58
C GLU A 118 -8.99 3.33 5.59
N ARG A 119 -8.70 4.30 6.45
CA ARG A 119 -7.68 4.17 7.50
C ARG A 119 -7.99 3.03 8.45
N ALA A 120 -9.24 2.86 8.81
CA ALA A 120 -9.67 1.79 9.72
C ALA A 120 -9.36 0.38 9.19
N ILE A 121 -9.17 0.22 7.88
CA ILE A 121 -8.75 -1.04 7.25
C ILE A 121 -7.26 -1.00 6.93
N LEU A 122 -6.83 -0.01 6.18
CA LEU A 122 -5.50 0.03 5.58
C LEU A 122 -4.36 0.27 6.60
N GLU A 123 -4.63 0.88 7.74
CA GLU A 123 -3.65 1.04 8.81
C GLU A 123 -3.58 -0.20 9.72
N GLU A 124 -4.65 -0.98 9.82
CA GLU A 124 -4.70 -2.21 10.61
C GLU A 124 -4.03 -3.39 9.88
N VAL A 125 -4.22 -3.50 8.57
CA VAL A 125 -3.64 -4.59 7.78
C VAL A 125 -2.17 -4.29 7.51
N THR A 126 -1.29 -5.18 7.96
CA THR A 126 0.17 -5.10 7.77
C THR A 126 0.64 -6.03 6.65
N LEU A 127 1.88 -5.83 6.21
CA LEU A 127 2.52 -6.73 5.24
C LEU A 127 2.65 -8.16 5.78
N GLU A 128 2.79 -8.33 7.10
CA GLU A 128 2.80 -9.65 7.72
C GLU A 128 1.46 -10.38 7.54
N HIS A 129 0.34 -9.68 7.73
CA HIS A 129 -0.99 -10.25 7.48
C HIS A 129 -1.14 -10.71 6.03
N ILE A 130 -0.65 -9.93 5.07
CA ILE A 130 -0.71 -10.28 3.65
C ILE A 130 0.19 -11.48 3.34
N ALA A 131 1.43 -11.47 3.80
CA ALA A 131 2.39 -12.55 3.54
C ALA A 131 1.96 -13.89 4.17
N SER A 132 1.37 -13.86 5.36
CA SER A 132 0.87 -15.06 6.05
C SER A 132 -0.51 -15.51 5.59
N GLY A 133 -1.32 -14.59 5.03
CA GLY A 133 -2.72 -14.84 4.71
C GLY A 133 -3.66 -14.81 5.93
N ASP A 134 -3.13 -14.51 7.12
CA ASP A 134 -3.90 -14.41 8.37
C ASP A 134 -4.39 -12.98 8.58
N LEU A 135 -5.53 -12.67 7.98
CA LEU A 135 -6.09 -11.31 7.97
C LEU A 135 -6.77 -10.95 9.30
N PRO A 136 -6.78 -9.65 9.69
CA PRO A 136 -7.49 -9.19 10.87
C PRO A 136 -8.98 -9.55 10.83
N LYS A 137 -9.54 -9.85 12.02
CA LYS A 137 -10.95 -10.21 12.18
C LYS A 137 -11.91 -9.23 11.51
N LYS A 138 -11.64 -7.94 11.64
CA LYS A 138 -12.45 -6.88 11.02
C LYS A 138 -12.55 -7.02 9.50
N VAL A 139 -11.45 -7.37 8.83
CA VAL A 139 -11.44 -7.58 7.37
C VAL A 139 -12.31 -8.78 7.02
N LEU A 140 -12.17 -9.89 7.77
CA LEU A 140 -12.95 -11.09 7.55
C LEU A 140 -14.46 -10.85 7.79
N GLU A 141 -14.81 -10.08 8.80
CA GLU A 141 -16.20 -9.70 9.09
C GLU A 141 -16.81 -8.87 7.95
N LEU A 142 -16.06 -7.89 7.43
CA LEU A 142 -16.53 -7.06 6.32
C LEU A 142 -16.70 -7.87 5.04
N THR A 143 -15.80 -8.81 4.74
CA THR A 143 -15.91 -9.66 3.56
C THR A 143 -16.98 -10.75 3.70
N ALA A 144 -17.45 -11.02 4.91
CA ALA A 144 -18.56 -11.94 5.14
C ALA A 144 -19.94 -11.31 4.85
N ASP A 145 -20.00 -9.97 4.75
CA ASP A 145 -21.23 -9.27 4.39
C ASP A 145 -21.51 -9.45 2.89
N PRO A 146 -22.66 -10.02 2.50
CA PRO A 146 -23.02 -10.20 1.09
C PRO A 146 -22.98 -8.90 0.29
N ALA A 147 -23.32 -7.75 0.90
CA ALA A 147 -23.28 -6.44 0.24
C ALA A 147 -21.86 -6.00 -0.17
N ALA A 148 -20.82 -6.63 0.36
CA ALA A 148 -19.45 -6.34 -0.04
C ALA A 148 -19.09 -6.88 -1.42
N TRP A 149 -19.93 -7.75 -1.99
CA TRP A 149 -19.67 -8.46 -3.25
C TRP A 149 -20.49 -7.97 -4.44
N ASP A 150 -21.33 -6.95 -4.26
CA ASP A 150 -22.19 -6.35 -5.30
C ASP A 150 -21.52 -5.16 -6.03
#